data_e345c20eb7456769006e46106e621437
#
_entry.id   e345c20eb7456769006e46106e621437
#
_cell.length_a   1.000
_cell.length_b   1.000
_cell.length_c   1.000
_cell.angle_alpha   90.00
_cell.angle_beta   90.00
_cell.angle_gamma   90.00
#
_symmetry.space_group_name_H-M   'P 1'
#
loop_
_entity.id
_entity.type
_entity.pdbx_description
1 polymer ?
#
loop_
_entity_poly.entity_id
_entity_poly.type
_entity_poly.pdbx_seq_one_letter_code
_entity_poly.pdbx_strand_id
1 'polypeptide(L)'
;MMRNGMADYMVIVIISAVFLVLTVWALVGGLMSSPSVTYTLEKARNNLQNFANKINDNCNVHSNFQSGVMSHTFESQMSEIQVEAGAFKARVLVDRTFEEDIRREVEATAEACESIKICSPGSPGDDVNYGCSGGYKISSQDIRFKVKIQDGGAAIMPVEG
;
A
#
# COMPACT_ATOMS: atom_id res chain seq x y z
N MET A 1 1.18 -50.72 44.48
CA MET A 1 1.61 -50.43 43.10
C MET A 1 0.53 -49.69 42.29
N MET A 2 0.08 -48.49 42.71
CA MET A 2 -0.94 -47.71 42.00
C MET A 2 -0.53 -46.22 41.76
N ARG A 3 0.76 -45.91 41.84
CA ARG A 3 1.22 -44.50 41.75
C ARG A 3 1.70 -44.05 40.37
N ASN A 4 1.91 -44.96 39.43
CA ASN A 4 2.42 -44.62 38.09
C ASN A 4 1.31 -44.26 37.09
N GLY A 5 0.08 -44.78 37.24
CA GLY A 5 -1.00 -44.49 36.28
C GLY A 5 -1.52 -43.05 36.29
N MET A 6 -1.35 -42.36 37.43
CA MET A 6 -1.81 -40.97 37.56
C MET A 6 -0.83 -39.98 36.88
N ALA A 7 0.47 -40.30 36.93
CA ALA A 7 1.49 -39.51 36.26
C ALA A 7 1.40 -39.66 34.74
N ASP A 8 1.18 -40.86 34.24
CA ASP A 8 1.04 -41.15 32.81
C ASP A 8 -0.21 -40.45 32.23
N TYR A 9 -1.31 -40.45 33.00
CA TYR A 9 -2.53 -39.74 32.57
C TYR A 9 -2.32 -38.22 32.49
N MET A 10 -1.64 -37.60 33.45
CA MET A 10 -1.31 -36.19 33.45
C MET A 10 -0.43 -35.81 32.26
N VAL A 11 0.55 -36.63 31.93
CA VAL A 11 1.44 -36.40 30.76
C VAL A 11 0.66 -36.44 29.45
N ILE A 12 -0.25 -37.40 29.29
CA ILE A 12 -1.11 -37.50 28.09
C ILE A 12 -2.02 -36.27 27.95
N VAL A 13 -2.63 -35.80 29.05
CA VAL A 13 -3.50 -34.64 29.06
C VAL A 13 -2.71 -33.35 28.64
N ILE A 14 -1.51 -33.17 29.19
CA ILE A 14 -0.65 -32.04 28.89
C ILE A 14 -0.24 -32.07 27.41
N ILE A 15 0.18 -33.20 26.88
CA ILE A 15 0.59 -33.35 25.47
C ILE A 15 -0.61 -33.06 24.55
N SER A 16 -1.80 -33.58 24.88
CA SER A 16 -3.03 -33.33 24.10
C SER A 16 -3.41 -31.86 24.10
N ALA A 17 -3.30 -31.16 25.24
CA ALA A 17 -3.59 -29.75 25.37
C ALA A 17 -2.61 -28.90 24.54
N VAL A 18 -1.30 -29.21 24.58
CA VAL A 18 -0.28 -28.53 23.76
C VAL A 18 -0.54 -28.75 22.27
N PHE A 19 -0.89 -29.96 21.86
CA PHE A 19 -1.18 -30.28 20.47
C PHE A 19 -2.42 -29.52 19.99
N LEU A 20 -3.44 -29.39 20.81
CA LEU A 20 -4.66 -28.65 20.50
C LEU A 20 -4.39 -27.15 20.35
N VAL A 21 -3.58 -26.58 21.23
CA VAL A 21 -3.15 -25.16 21.11
C VAL A 21 -2.35 -24.94 19.84
N LEU A 22 -1.40 -25.82 19.50
CA LEU A 22 -0.58 -25.71 18.28
C LEU A 22 -1.44 -25.86 17.00
N THR A 23 -2.41 -26.77 16.99
CA THR A 23 -3.32 -26.92 15.84
C THR A 23 -4.24 -25.71 15.66
N VAL A 24 -4.78 -25.17 16.74
CA VAL A 24 -5.56 -23.93 16.69
C VAL A 24 -4.71 -22.76 16.21
N TRP A 25 -3.47 -22.64 16.69
CA TRP A 25 -2.53 -21.60 16.26
C TRP A 25 -2.17 -21.73 14.77
N ALA A 26 -1.93 -22.95 14.29
CA ALA A 26 -1.65 -23.22 12.88
C ALA A 26 -2.85 -22.91 11.98
N LEU A 27 -4.08 -23.22 12.43
CA LEU A 27 -5.32 -22.92 11.71
C LEU A 27 -5.57 -21.41 11.67
N VAL A 28 -5.42 -20.70 12.78
CA VAL A 28 -5.62 -19.24 12.84
C VAL A 28 -4.53 -18.51 12.07
N GLY A 29 -3.27 -18.95 12.20
CA GLY A 29 -2.14 -18.39 11.41
C GLY A 29 -2.25 -18.66 9.92
N GLY A 30 -2.74 -19.82 9.53
CA GLY A 30 -2.98 -20.18 8.12
C GLY A 30 -4.14 -19.43 7.48
N LEU A 31 -5.17 -19.08 8.24
CA LEU A 31 -6.29 -18.25 7.76
C LEU A 31 -5.92 -16.79 7.56
N MET A 32 -4.89 -16.28 8.27
CA MET A 32 -4.43 -14.89 8.11
C MET A 32 -3.53 -14.66 6.88
N SER A 33 -3.04 -15.70 6.25
CA SER A 33 -2.21 -15.63 5.04
C SER A 33 -2.81 -16.45 3.91
N SER A 34 -4.06 -16.13 3.51
CA SER A 34 -4.60 -16.73 2.29
C SER A 34 -3.71 -16.34 1.11
N PRO A 35 -3.33 -17.27 0.24
CA PRO A 35 -2.45 -16.98 -0.92
C PRO A 35 -3.03 -15.90 -1.84
N SER A 36 -4.34 -15.72 -1.85
CA SER A 36 -5.03 -14.65 -2.57
C SER A 36 -4.73 -13.26 -2.01
N VAL A 37 -4.67 -13.11 -0.68
CA VAL A 37 -4.35 -11.85 0.00
C VAL A 37 -2.92 -11.42 -0.30
N THR A 38 -1.96 -12.34 -0.17
CA THR A 38 -0.55 -12.08 -0.44
C THR A 38 -0.34 -11.68 -1.90
N TYR A 39 -0.97 -12.38 -2.83
CA TYR A 39 -0.92 -12.06 -4.26
C TYR A 39 -1.48 -10.67 -4.57
N THR A 40 -2.62 -10.31 -3.99
CA THR A 40 -3.23 -8.98 -4.18
C THR A 40 -2.33 -7.87 -3.67
N LEU A 41 -1.73 -8.04 -2.48
CA LEU A 41 -0.83 -7.05 -1.90
C LEU A 41 0.46 -6.90 -2.72
N GLU A 42 1.05 -8.01 -3.17
CA GLU A 42 2.25 -7.99 -4.00
C GLU A 42 1.99 -7.29 -5.34
N LYS A 43 0.87 -7.59 -5.98
CA LYS A 43 0.45 -6.94 -7.23
C LYS A 43 0.25 -5.44 -7.05
N ALA A 44 -0.43 -5.03 -5.98
CA ALA A 44 -0.63 -3.62 -5.66
C ALA A 44 0.69 -2.90 -5.33
N ARG A 45 1.59 -3.56 -4.59
CA ARG A 45 2.93 -3.03 -4.30
C ARG A 45 3.75 -2.82 -5.57
N ASN A 46 3.78 -3.81 -6.46
CA ASN A 46 4.48 -3.71 -7.74
C ASN A 46 3.91 -2.60 -8.62
N ASN A 47 2.60 -2.44 -8.63
CA ASN A 47 1.92 -1.35 -9.35
C ASN A 47 2.30 0.02 -8.77
N LEU A 48 2.28 0.18 -7.44
CA LEU A 48 2.69 1.41 -6.76
C LEU A 48 4.18 1.71 -6.99
N GLN A 49 5.05 0.70 -6.99
CA GLN A 49 6.47 0.87 -7.28
C GLN A 49 6.70 1.31 -8.72
N ASN A 50 5.94 0.80 -9.68
CA ASN A 50 5.99 1.26 -11.06
C ASN A 50 5.54 2.73 -11.19
N PHE A 51 4.56 3.15 -10.41
CA PHE A 51 4.18 4.56 -10.33
C PHE A 51 5.31 5.41 -9.75
N ALA A 52 5.90 5.01 -8.64
CA ALA A 52 7.03 5.69 -8.01
C ALA A 52 8.24 5.80 -8.96
N ASN A 53 8.56 4.74 -9.71
CA ASN A 53 9.65 4.74 -10.69
C ASN A 53 9.40 5.75 -11.82
N LYS A 54 8.17 5.88 -12.32
CA LYS A 54 7.82 6.91 -13.31
C LYS A 54 8.04 8.32 -12.77
N ILE A 55 7.75 8.56 -11.50
CA ILE A 55 8.02 9.85 -10.85
C ILE A 55 9.53 10.07 -10.70
N ASN A 56 10.28 9.05 -10.27
CA ASN A 56 11.75 9.11 -10.21
C ASN A 56 12.38 9.46 -11.54
N ASP A 57 11.92 8.84 -12.62
CA ASP A 57 12.43 9.13 -13.97
C ASP A 57 12.20 10.59 -14.33
N ASN A 58 11.05 11.15 -13.99
CA ASN A 58 10.79 12.58 -14.20
C ASN A 58 11.71 13.46 -13.35
N CYS A 59 11.97 13.13 -12.09
CA CYS A 59 12.89 13.88 -11.23
C CYS A 59 14.34 13.82 -11.76
N ASN A 60 14.78 12.67 -12.27
CA ASN A 60 16.14 12.49 -12.79
C ASN A 60 16.39 13.22 -14.11
N VAL A 61 15.40 13.22 -15.00
CA VAL A 61 15.56 13.78 -16.37
C VAL A 61 15.35 15.28 -16.38
N HIS A 62 14.54 15.81 -15.47
CA HIS A 62 14.08 17.20 -15.51
C HIS A 62 14.48 17.98 -14.24
N SER A 63 15.77 18.19 -14.05
CA SER A 63 16.27 18.99 -12.92
C SER A 63 15.84 20.46 -12.90
N ASN A 64 15.25 20.99 -13.99
CA ASN A 64 14.81 22.39 -14.09
C ASN A 64 13.47 22.53 -14.82
N PHE A 65 12.40 22.86 -14.09
CA PHE A 65 11.15 23.50 -14.56
C PHE A 65 10.37 22.84 -15.71
N GLN A 66 10.36 21.53 -15.85
CA GLN A 66 9.50 20.91 -16.85
C GLN A 66 8.25 20.28 -16.22
N SER A 67 7.09 20.60 -16.80
CA SER A 67 5.85 19.91 -16.51
C SER A 67 5.63 18.83 -17.56
N GLY A 68 5.50 17.58 -17.11
CA GLY A 68 5.15 16.45 -17.97
C GLY A 68 3.76 15.92 -17.64
N VAL A 69 3.11 15.27 -18.61
CA VAL A 69 1.89 14.51 -18.37
C VAL A 69 2.24 13.03 -18.44
N MET A 70 1.91 12.30 -17.39
CA MET A 70 2.07 10.85 -17.33
C MET A 70 0.72 10.17 -17.10
N SER A 71 0.54 9.00 -17.66
CA SER A 71 -0.60 8.14 -17.38
C SER A 71 -0.18 6.95 -16.53
N HIS A 72 -1.06 6.53 -15.61
CA HIS A 72 -0.87 5.33 -14.83
C HIS A 72 -2.20 4.64 -14.59
N THR A 73 -2.18 3.30 -14.70
CA THR A 73 -3.33 2.45 -14.44
C THR A 73 -3.15 1.80 -13.09
N PHE A 74 -3.99 2.17 -12.13
CA PHE A 74 -3.97 1.58 -10.80
C PHE A 74 -4.76 0.27 -10.74
N GLU A 75 -4.36 -0.61 -9.85
CA GLU A 75 -5.13 -1.82 -9.57
C GLU A 75 -6.50 -1.46 -8.98
N SER A 76 -7.52 -2.22 -9.38
CA SER A 76 -8.92 -1.95 -8.98
C SER A 76 -9.17 -2.00 -7.47
N GLN A 77 -8.29 -2.67 -6.73
CA GLN A 77 -8.34 -2.78 -5.27
C GLN A 77 -7.71 -1.58 -4.55
N MET A 78 -6.98 -0.72 -5.27
CA MET A 78 -6.37 0.49 -4.68
C MET A 78 -7.42 1.58 -4.60
N SER A 79 -7.59 2.18 -3.42
CA SER A 79 -8.64 3.18 -3.17
C SER A 79 -8.09 4.58 -2.90
N GLU A 80 -6.88 4.68 -2.42
CA GLU A 80 -6.28 5.95 -2.02
C GLU A 80 -4.75 5.85 -2.11
N ILE A 81 -4.12 6.93 -2.55
CA ILE A 81 -2.67 7.11 -2.51
C ILE A 81 -2.38 8.29 -1.61
N GLN A 82 -1.41 8.14 -0.73
CA GLN A 82 -0.90 9.19 0.13
C GLN A 82 0.61 9.32 -0.06
N VAL A 83 1.14 10.49 0.21
CA VAL A 83 2.58 10.73 0.29
C VAL A 83 2.93 11.11 1.71
N GLU A 84 3.80 10.32 2.33
CA GLU A 84 4.27 10.55 3.67
C GLU A 84 5.79 10.33 3.73
N ALA A 85 6.51 11.34 4.21
CA ALA A 85 7.98 11.31 4.34
C ALA A 85 8.74 10.90 3.05
N GLY A 86 8.22 11.29 1.86
CA GLY A 86 8.85 10.97 0.58
C GLY A 86 8.52 9.59 0.01
N ALA A 87 7.69 8.82 0.71
CA ALA A 87 7.18 7.54 0.23
C ALA A 87 5.72 7.64 -0.21
N PHE A 88 5.37 6.85 -1.22
CA PHE A 88 3.99 6.62 -1.62
C PHE A 88 3.40 5.50 -0.79
N LYS A 89 2.26 5.73 -0.18
CA LYS A 89 1.46 4.72 0.51
C LYS A 89 0.13 4.58 -0.20
N ALA A 90 -0.31 3.35 -0.43
CA ALA A 90 -1.63 3.10 -1.00
C ALA A 90 -2.45 2.16 -0.12
N ARG A 91 -3.74 2.47 0.02
CA ARG A 91 -4.71 1.60 0.68
C ARG A 91 -5.29 0.63 -0.33
N VAL A 92 -5.16 -0.66 -0.02
CA VAL A 92 -5.60 -1.77 -0.85
C VAL A 92 -6.71 -2.52 -0.14
N LEU A 93 -7.84 -2.70 -0.83
CA LEU A 93 -8.91 -3.58 -0.39
C LEU A 93 -8.49 -5.03 -0.64
N VAL A 94 -8.30 -5.78 0.44
CA VAL A 94 -7.78 -7.15 0.38
C VAL A 94 -8.90 -8.18 0.38
N ASP A 95 -9.94 -7.92 1.19
CA ASP A 95 -11.08 -8.80 1.32
C ASP A 95 -12.34 -7.99 1.64
N ARG A 96 -13.50 -8.51 1.22
CA ARG A 96 -14.82 -8.01 1.59
C ARG A 96 -15.52 -9.06 2.42
N THR A 97 -15.63 -8.81 3.71
CA THR A 97 -16.54 -9.57 4.55
C THR A 97 -17.92 -8.92 4.59
N PHE A 98 -18.94 -9.64 5.04
CA PHE A 98 -20.31 -9.09 5.14
C PHE A 98 -20.42 -7.91 6.12
N GLU A 99 -19.43 -7.72 7.01
CA GLU A 99 -19.46 -6.71 8.07
C GLU A 99 -18.41 -5.60 7.88
N GLU A 100 -17.28 -5.88 7.19
CA GLU A 100 -16.19 -4.90 7.12
C GLU A 100 -15.26 -5.11 5.91
N ASP A 101 -14.84 -4.01 5.28
CA ASP A 101 -13.82 -3.99 4.24
C ASP A 101 -12.43 -4.09 4.89
N ILE A 102 -11.74 -5.20 4.66
CA ILE A 102 -10.36 -5.38 5.15
C ILE A 102 -9.41 -4.65 4.20
N ARG A 103 -8.79 -3.59 4.69
CA ARG A 103 -7.81 -2.78 3.96
C ARG A 103 -6.42 -2.96 4.53
N ARG A 104 -5.42 -2.97 3.65
CA ARG A 104 -4.01 -3.01 3.99
C ARG A 104 -3.28 -1.88 3.28
N GLU A 105 -2.17 -1.45 3.84
CA GLU A 105 -1.30 -0.44 3.24
C GLU A 105 -0.12 -1.12 2.53
N VAL A 106 0.21 -0.61 1.36
CA VAL A 106 1.43 -0.93 0.61
C VAL A 106 2.22 0.35 0.42
N GLU A 107 3.54 0.23 0.38
CA GLU A 107 4.45 1.36 0.31
C GLU A 107 5.44 1.20 -0.85
N ALA A 108 5.78 2.33 -1.50
CA ALA A 108 6.82 2.43 -2.51
C ALA A 108 7.56 3.77 -2.36
N THR A 109 8.86 3.77 -2.63
CA THR A 109 9.71 4.95 -2.50
C THR A 109 10.11 5.52 -3.86
N ALA A 110 10.23 6.85 -3.92
CA ALA A 110 10.77 7.57 -5.05
C ALA A 110 11.99 8.40 -4.58
N GLU A 111 13.15 7.76 -4.61
CA GLU A 111 14.39 8.28 -4.00
C GLU A 111 15.04 9.45 -4.74
N ALA A 112 14.72 9.61 -6.03
CA ALA A 112 15.31 10.67 -6.85
C ALA A 112 14.71 12.06 -6.64
N CYS A 113 13.56 12.13 -5.99
CA CYS A 113 12.91 13.40 -5.68
C CYS A 113 13.18 13.78 -4.21
N GLU A 114 13.69 14.98 -3.95
CA GLU A 114 13.93 15.50 -2.60
C GLU A 114 12.63 15.66 -1.79
N SER A 115 11.54 15.98 -2.50
CA SER A 115 10.21 16.07 -1.90
C SER A 115 9.14 15.69 -2.91
N ILE A 116 8.05 15.07 -2.44
CA ILE A 116 6.93 14.69 -3.27
C ILE A 116 5.65 15.19 -2.62
N LYS A 117 4.75 15.77 -3.43
CA LYS A 117 3.43 16.22 -2.99
C LYS A 117 2.38 15.78 -4.00
N ILE A 118 1.24 15.29 -3.51
CA ILE A 118 0.05 15.07 -4.33
C ILE A 118 -0.91 16.21 -4.08
N CYS A 119 -1.33 16.87 -5.15
CA CYS A 119 -2.24 18.01 -5.12
C CYS A 119 -3.64 17.57 -5.54
N SER A 120 -4.66 18.11 -4.90
CA SER A 120 -6.06 17.81 -5.25
C SER A 120 -6.42 18.39 -6.62
N PRO A 121 -7.32 17.72 -7.38
CA PRO A 121 -7.85 18.28 -8.64
C PRO A 121 -8.54 19.61 -8.35
N GLY A 122 -8.35 20.58 -9.27
CA GLY A 122 -9.01 21.90 -9.17
C GLY A 122 -8.27 22.92 -8.29
N SER A 123 -7.07 22.64 -7.81
CA SER A 123 -6.24 23.68 -7.18
C SER A 123 -5.94 24.80 -8.19
N PRO A 124 -6.30 26.05 -7.89
CA PRO A 124 -6.11 27.14 -8.84
C PRO A 124 -4.63 27.44 -9.03
N GLY A 125 -4.19 27.34 -10.25
CA GLY A 125 -2.93 27.90 -10.70
C GLY A 125 -1.69 27.05 -10.47
N ASP A 126 -0.65 27.49 -11.14
CA ASP A 126 0.69 26.89 -11.21
C ASP A 126 1.47 26.89 -9.87
N ASP A 127 0.84 27.17 -8.74
CA ASP A 127 1.51 27.31 -7.46
C ASP A 127 1.56 25.97 -6.72
N VAL A 128 2.75 25.37 -6.71
CA VAL A 128 3.07 24.08 -6.07
C VAL A 128 2.73 24.04 -4.57
N ASN A 129 2.46 25.19 -3.96
CA ASN A 129 2.20 25.32 -2.54
C ASN A 129 0.70 25.35 -2.17
N TYR A 130 -0.20 25.49 -3.13
CA TYR A 130 -1.62 25.63 -2.87
C TYR A 130 -2.39 24.31 -3.10
N GLY A 131 -2.99 23.78 -2.04
CA GLY A 131 -3.93 22.67 -2.13
C GLY A 131 -3.31 21.25 -2.19
N CYS A 132 -2.01 21.11 -1.97
CA CYS A 132 -1.37 19.80 -1.91
C CYS A 132 -1.60 19.18 -0.53
N SER A 133 -2.51 18.21 -0.46
CA SER A 133 -2.94 17.57 0.79
C SER A 133 -2.16 16.31 1.16
N GLY A 134 -1.19 15.91 0.34
CA GLY A 134 -0.44 14.67 0.55
C GLY A 134 -1.23 13.38 0.23
N GLY A 135 -2.50 13.48 -0.19
CA GLY A 135 -3.32 12.31 -0.51
C GLY A 135 -4.25 12.53 -1.70
N TYR A 136 -4.54 11.45 -2.42
CA TYR A 136 -5.47 11.41 -3.54
C TYR A 136 -6.33 10.16 -3.49
N LYS A 137 -7.64 10.33 -3.57
CA LYS A 137 -8.59 9.23 -3.65
C LYS A 137 -8.72 8.77 -5.10
N ILE A 138 -8.44 7.50 -5.37
CA ILE A 138 -8.51 6.91 -6.69
C ILE A 138 -9.98 6.79 -7.09
N SER A 139 -10.41 7.60 -8.06
CA SER A 139 -11.78 7.62 -8.59
C SER A 139 -11.95 6.75 -9.83
N SER A 140 -10.88 6.54 -10.59
CA SER A 140 -10.83 5.67 -11.76
C SER A 140 -9.52 4.89 -11.79
N GLN A 141 -9.47 3.79 -12.55
CA GLN A 141 -8.23 3.01 -12.68
C GLN A 141 -7.18 3.74 -13.52
N ASP A 142 -7.61 4.31 -14.64
CA ASP A 142 -6.72 5.04 -15.55
C ASP A 142 -6.75 6.51 -15.22
N ILE A 143 -5.63 7.02 -14.71
CA ILE A 143 -5.51 8.41 -14.29
C ILE A 143 -4.32 9.04 -15.02
N ARG A 144 -4.55 10.23 -15.53
CA ARG A 144 -3.49 11.09 -16.03
C ARG A 144 -3.05 12.05 -14.94
N PHE A 145 -1.76 12.22 -14.81
CA PHE A 145 -1.15 13.14 -13.85
C PHE A 145 -0.30 14.15 -14.58
N LYS A 146 -0.45 15.42 -14.23
CA LYS A 146 0.53 16.46 -14.54
C LYS A 146 1.57 16.45 -13.44
N VAL A 147 2.81 16.20 -13.79
CA VAL A 147 3.95 16.22 -12.87
C VAL A 147 4.72 17.51 -13.12
N LYS A 148 4.90 18.32 -12.09
CA LYS A 148 5.72 19.53 -12.13
C LYS A 148 6.93 19.32 -11.23
N ILE A 149 8.11 19.44 -11.79
CA ILE A 149 9.37 19.37 -11.04
C ILE A 149 9.82 20.78 -10.72
N GLN A 150 10.10 21.05 -9.45
CA GLN A 150 10.60 22.34 -9.00
C GLN A 150 11.52 22.14 -7.80
N ASP A 151 12.71 22.71 -7.83
CA ASP A 151 13.70 22.70 -6.75
C ASP A 151 13.97 21.30 -6.19
N GLY A 152 14.11 20.29 -7.08
CA GLY A 152 14.33 18.88 -6.70
C GLY A 152 13.07 18.15 -6.22
N GLY A 153 11.96 18.84 -6.07
CA GLY A 153 10.69 18.26 -5.63
C GLY A 153 9.72 17.99 -6.79
N ALA A 154 8.81 17.04 -6.61
CA ALA A 154 7.76 16.69 -7.54
C ALA A 154 6.37 17.04 -6.97
N ALA A 155 5.61 17.84 -7.69
CA ALA A 155 4.19 18.06 -7.45
C ALA A 155 3.38 17.27 -8.49
N ILE A 156 2.50 16.41 -8.01
CA ILE A 156 1.71 15.47 -8.81
C ILE A 156 0.26 15.92 -8.73
N MET A 157 -0.30 16.27 -9.87
CA MET A 157 -1.68 16.75 -9.98
C MET A 157 -2.47 15.79 -10.86
N PRO A 158 -3.51 15.12 -10.35
CA PRO A 158 -4.40 14.34 -11.19
C PRO A 158 -5.15 15.28 -12.17
N VAL A 159 -5.21 14.87 -13.42
CA VAL A 159 -5.92 15.58 -14.49
C VAL A 159 -7.22 14.82 -14.72
N GLU A 160 -8.32 15.41 -14.34
CA GLU A 160 -9.64 14.88 -14.70
C GLU A 160 -9.83 14.99 -16.21
N GLY A 161 -10.14 13.84 -16.83
CA GLY A 161 -10.37 13.74 -18.25
C GLY A 161 -11.82 13.99 -18.64
#